data_b5af9ceede79531f02d4ffc2faffced1
#
_entry.id   b5af9ceede79531f02d4ffc2faffced1
#
_cell.length_a   1.000
_cell.length_b   1.000
_cell.length_c   1.000
_cell.angle_alpha   90.00
_cell.angle_beta   90.00
_cell.angle_gamma   90.00
#
_symmetry.space_group_name_H-M   'P 1'
#
loop_
_entity.id
_entity.type
_entity.pdbx_description
1 polymer ?
#
loop_
_entity_poly.entity_id
_entity_poly.type
_entity_poly.pdbx_seq_one_letter_code
_entity_poly.pdbx_strand_id
1 'polypeptide(L)'
;MYKYDAYDHALVRERIEEFRDQVARRLDGRLTEDQFKPLRLMNGVYLQLHAYMLRVAIPYGTLNGPQLRTLAHIARRYDRGYGHFTTRTNIQFNWPALVDVPDILDHLAKVEMHAIQTSGNCIRNVTADPFAGAAADEIEDSRPWAEIIRQWSTFHPEFTFLPRKFKIAVNGARDDRAGIRVHDIGLQIVKNEAGETGFEVWVGGGQGRTPRLAQKIRDFLEPRDLLSYLTAILRVYNQHGRRDNLYKARIKILVEALGAEEFGRQTEEEWAQIREGELELPAAEIARIRAFFDRPSVSKAQPVPVSGKPGFAGWLRRNRRAHQVEGLSSVVISLKPVGGTPGDITDDQLDI
;
A
#
# COMPACT_ATOMS: atom_id res chain seq x y z
N MET A 1 -10.63 2.36 10.75
CA MET A 1 -9.22 2.22 10.31
C MET A 1 -8.52 1.32 11.31
N TYR A 2 -7.66 0.41 10.83
CA TYR A 2 -6.92 -0.50 11.69
C TYR A 2 -6.14 0.26 12.77
N LYS A 3 -6.09 -0.33 13.95
CA LYS A 3 -5.31 0.17 15.09
C LYS A 3 -4.29 -0.89 15.48
N TYR A 4 -3.08 -0.45 15.78
CA TYR A 4 -2.01 -1.33 16.18
C TYR A 4 -2.35 -2.08 17.46
N ASP A 5 -2.10 -3.36 17.48
CA ASP A 5 -2.10 -4.17 18.69
C ASP A 5 -0.73 -4.12 19.39
N ALA A 6 -0.58 -4.86 20.47
CA ALA A 6 0.67 -4.90 21.24
C ALA A 6 1.85 -5.43 20.42
N TYR A 7 1.60 -6.34 19.47
CA TYR A 7 2.62 -6.90 18.59
C TYR A 7 3.10 -5.86 17.57
N ASP A 8 2.18 -5.16 16.90
CA ASP A 8 2.53 -4.09 15.96
C ASP A 8 3.37 -3.00 16.65
N HIS A 9 2.94 -2.56 17.84
CA HIS A 9 3.68 -1.56 18.61
C HIS A 9 5.08 -2.03 19.01
N ALA A 10 5.25 -3.27 19.42
CA ALA A 10 6.55 -3.84 19.76
C ALA A 10 7.44 -3.91 18.51
N LEU A 11 6.93 -4.47 17.41
CA LEU A 11 7.65 -4.62 16.15
C LEU A 11 8.17 -3.27 15.62
N VAL A 12 7.30 -2.25 15.58
CA VAL A 12 7.67 -0.92 15.07
C VAL A 12 8.73 -0.28 15.96
N ARG A 13 8.58 -0.38 17.29
CA ARG A 13 9.56 0.17 18.24
C ARG A 13 10.93 -0.49 18.12
N GLU A 14 10.99 -1.81 18.13
CA GLU A 14 12.23 -2.56 17.96
C GLU A 14 12.94 -2.21 16.65
N ARG A 15 12.15 -2.06 15.57
CA ARG A 15 12.68 -1.67 14.27
C ARG A 15 13.28 -0.26 14.29
N ILE A 16 12.68 0.68 15.00
CA ILE A 16 13.19 2.05 15.13
C ILE A 16 14.51 2.07 15.90
N GLU A 17 14.59 1.36 17.03
CA GLU A 17 15.81 1.29 17.83
C GLU A 17 16.97 0.61 17.08
N GLU A 18 16.68 -0.49 16.37
CA GLU A 18 17.67 -1.14 15.51
C GLU A 18 18.15 -0.17 14.40
N PHE A 19 17.24 0.57 13.80
CA PHE A 19 17.62 1.51 12.74
C PHE A 19 18.40 2.71 13.28
N ARG A 20 18.10 3.17 14.49
CA ARG A 20 18.87 4.23 15.18
C ARG A 20 20.33 3.81 15.38
N ASP A 21 20.60 2.59 15.84
CA ASP A 21 21.96 2.05 15.90
C ASP A 21 22.62 1.94 14.52
N GLN A 22 21.90 1.47 13.52
CA GLN A 22 22.39 1.37 12.14
C GLN A 22 22.77 2.74 11.56
N VAL A 23 21.97 3.78 11.81
CA VAL A 23 22.27 5.16 11.41
C VAL A 23 23.51 5.67 12.14
N ALA A 24 23.62 5.47 13.46
CA ALA A 24 24.80 5.86 14.22
C ALA A 24 26.08 5.21 13.66
N ARG A 25 26.04 3.91 13.39
CA ARG A 25 27.19 3.18 12.79
C ARG A 25 27.50 3.63 11.36
N ARG A 26 26.51 4.11 10.61
CA ARG A 26 26.73 4.68 9.29
C ARG A 26 27.42 6.03 9.37
N LEU A 27 27.01 6.87 10.31
CA LEU A 27 27.53 8.23 10.49
C LEU A 27 28.95 8.23 11.05
N ASP A 28 29.31 7.30 11.94
CA ASP A 28 30.65 7.15 12.49
C ASP A 28 31.64 6.32 11.62
N GLY A 29 31.15 5.86 10.44
CA GLY A 29 31.98 5.17 9.45
C GLY A 29 32.13 3.65 9.68
N ARG A 30 31.50 3.07 10.72
CA ARG A 30 31.50 1.59 10.95
C ARG A 30 30.71 0.83 9.89
N LEU A 31 29.79 1.48 9.19
CA LEU A 31 29.07 0.92 8.03
C LEU A 31 29.38 1.71 6.78
N THR A 32 29.81 1.02 5.73
CA THR A 32 29.90 1.61 4.38
C THR A 32 28.50 1.84 3.80
N GLU A 33 28.36 2.64 2.75
CA GLU A 33 27.08 2.84 2.08
C GLU A 33 26.50 1.51 1.52
N ASP A 34 27.34 0.65 0.97
CA ASP A 34 26.88 -0.63 0.41
C ASP A 34 26.35 -1.58 1.51
N GLN A 35 26.98 -1.59 2.68
CA GLN A 35 26.49 -2.34 3.84
C GLN A 35 25.22 -1.73 4.44
N PHE A 36 25.13 -0.41 4.48
CA PHE A 36 23.96 0.32 5.01
C PHE A 36 22.75 0.29 4.08
N LYS A 37 22.97 0.22 2.78
CA LYS A 37 21.92 0.27 1.75
C LYS A 37 20.79 -0.76 1.96
N PRO A 38 21.02 -2.07 2.17
CA PRO A 38 19.93 -2.99 2.44
C PRO A 38 19.16 -2.64 3.72
N LEU A 39 19.85 -2.19 4.76
CA LEU A 39 19.27 -1.83 6.06
C LEU A 39 18.35 -0.61 5.93
N ARG A 40 18.85 0.48 5.32
CA ARG A 40 18.03 1.69 5.14
C ARG A 40 16.84 1.47 4.22
N LEU A 41 16.97 0.60 3.21
CA LEU A 41 15.86 0.28 2.32
C LEU A 41 14.72 -0.47 3.05
N MET A 42 15.01 -1.24 4.07
CA MET A 42 13.97 -1.87 4.92
C MET A 42 13.15 -0.83 5.70
N ASN A 43 13.73 0.33 5.95
CA ASN A 43 13.13 1.43 6.71
C ASN A 43 12.65 2.59 5.82
N GLY A 44 12.43 2.36 4.53
CA GLY A 44 11.86 3.36 3.62
C GLY A 44 12.82 4.46 3.18
N VAL A 45 14.11 4.35 3.49
CA VAL A 45 15.11 5.40 3.23
C VAL A 45 15.86 5.15 1.92
N TYR A 46 15.79 6.11 1.01
CA TYR A 46 16.52 6.15 -0.25
C TYR A 46 17.66 7.16 -0.16
N LEU A 47 18.78 6.87 -0.79
CA LEU A 47 19.80 7.87 -1.09
C LEU A 47 19.57 8.37 -2.51
N GLN A 48 19.19 9.63 -2.64
CA GLN A 48 19.06 10.34 -3.89
C GLN A 48 20.38 11.09 -4.22
N LEU A 49 20.44 11.77 -5.35
CA LEU A 49 21.67 12.46 -5.79
C LEU A 49 22.17 13.49 -4.77
N HIS A 50 21.28 14.23 -4.11
CA HIS A 50 21.63 15.35 -3.24
C HIS A 50 21.20 15.19 -1.79
N ALA A 51 20.34 14.21 -1.47
CA ALA A 51 19.78 14.04 -0.12
C ALA A 51 19.25 12.63 0.09
N TYR A 52 19.03 12.28 1.34
CA TYR A 52 18.20 11.14 1.67
C TYR A 52 16.72 11.49 1.45
N MET A 53 15.93 10.48 1.14
CA MET A 53 14.47 10.57 1.01
C MET A 53 13.83 9.47 1.86
N LEU A 54 12.93 9.86 2.74
CA LEU A 54 12.10 8.94 3.51
C LEU A 54 10.74 8.78 2.82
N ARG A 55 10.32 7.53 2.61
CA ARG A 55 8.97 7.21 2.14
C ARG A 55 8.18 6.54 3.26
N VAL A 56 7.08 7.18 3.64
CA VAL A 56 6.18 6.71 4.70
C VAL A 56 5.06 5.88 4.09
N ALA A 57 4.75 4.74 4.69
CA ALA A 57 3.65 3.89 4.27
C ALA A 57 2.30 4.49 4.68
N ILE A 58 1.37 4.49 3.74
CA ILE A 58 -0.05 4.77 4.00
C ILE A 58 -0.81 3.55 3.45
N PRO A 59 -1.01 2.51 4.26
CA PRO A 59 -1.66 1.29 3.83
C PRO A 59 -3.04 1.59 3.24
N TYR A 60 -3.36 0.96 2.10
CA TYR A 60 -4.62 1.15 1.35
C TYR A 60 -5.07 2.62 1.22
N GLY A 61 -4.16 3.59 1.42
CA GLY A 61 -4.41 5.03 1.20
C GLY A 61 -5.22 5.74 2.27
N THR A 62 -5.44 5.13 3.44
CA THR A 62 -6.29 5.71 4.49
C THR A 62 -5.44 6.47 5.52
N LEU A 63 -5.83 7.71 5.82
CA LEU A 63 -5.24 8.58 6.85
C LEU A 63 -6.34 9.15 7.76
N ASN A 64 -5.97 9.39 9.01
CA ASN A 64 -6.80 10.15 9.96
C ASN A 64 -6.20 11.52 10.29
N GLY A 65 -6.93 12.36 11.00
CA GLY A 65 -6.49 13.71 11.36
C GLY A 65 -5.19 13.76 12.18
N PRO A 66 -5.01 12.95 13.25
CA PRO A 66 -3.72 12.86 13.96
C PRO A 66 -2.53 12.49 13.07
N GLN A 67 -2.71 11.57 12.12
CA GLN A 67 -1.68 11.20 11.16
C GLN A 67 -1.33 12.34 10.20
N LEU A 68 -2.34 13.04 9.66
CA LEU A 68 -2.12 14.21 8.80
C LEU A 68 -1.35 15.30 9.53
N ARG A 69 -1.71 15.65 10.78
CA ARG A 69 -0.97 16.63 11.60
C ARG A 69 0.45 16.21 11.91
N THR A 70 0.69 14.90 12.12
CA THR A 70 2.06 14.39 12.31
C THR A 70 2.87 14.53 11.02
N LEU A 71 2.28 14.25 9.86
CA LEU A 71 2.95 14.45 8.57
C LEU A 71 3.23 15.94 8.30
N ALA A 72 2.32 16.85 8.69
CA ALA A 72 2.55 18.30 8.67
C ALA A 72 3.75 18.70 9.53
N HIS A 73 3.81 18.18 10.78
CA HIS A 73 4.94 18.42 11.68
C HIS A 73 6.25 17.94 11.08
N ILE A 74 6.28 16.75 10.48
CA ILE A 74 7.47 16.20 9.83
C ILE A 74 7.90 17.08 8.65
N ALA A 75 6.97 17.49 7.79
CA ALA A 75 7.24 18.37 6.67
C ALA A 75 7.88 19.69 7.12
N ARG A 76 7.34 20.31 8.17
CA ARG A 76 7.76 21.59 8.72
C ARG A 76 9.12 21.51 9.43
N ARG A 77 9.31 20.46 10.23
CA ARG A 77 10.46 20.35 11.14
C ARG A 77 11.68 19.70 10.49
N TYR A 78 11.48 18.68 9.63
CA TYR A 78 12.54 17.81 9.15
C TYR A 78 12.71 17.81 7.63
N ASP A 79 11.81 18.45 6.89
CA ASP A 79 11.88 18.63 5.45
C ASP A 79 11.79 20.13 5.08
N ARG A 80 11.31 20.45 3.93
CA ARG A 80 11.22 21.83 3.38
C ARG A 80 9.80 22.39 3.37
N GLY A 81 8.95 22.01 4.32
CA GLY A 81 7.57 22.47 4.45
C GLY A 81 6.60 21.80 3.47
N TYR A 82 6.95 20.66 2.88
CA TYR A 82 6.04 19.92 2.01
C TYR A 82 6.30 18.41 2.04
N GLY A 83 5.30 17.62 1.66
CA GLY A 83 5.41 16.20 1.36
C GLY A 83 4.91 15.92 -0.05
N HIS A 84 5.31 14.77 -0.62
CA HIS A 84 4.90 14.34 -1.95
C HIS A 84 4.11 13.04 -1.89
N PHE A 85 2.82 13.07 -2.17
CA PHE A 85 2.01 11.85 -2.31
C PHE A 85 2.35 11.10 -3.58
N THR A 86 2.50 9.79 -3.45
CA THR A 86 2.88 8.93 -4.57
C THR A 86 1.66 8.27 -5.21
N THR A 87 1.81 7.77 -6.43
CA THR A 87 0.78 6.98 -7.14
C THR A 87 0.47 5.63 -6.48
N ARG A 88 1.15 5.28 -5.38
CA ARG A 88 0.89 4.06 -4.60
C ARG A 88 0.60 4.38 -3.15
N THR A 89 -0.15 5.46 -2.93
CA THR A 89 -0.71 5.81 -1.63
C THR A 89 0.32 5.95 -0.50
N ASN A 90 1.57 6.31 -0.81
CA ASN A 90 2.57 6.66 0.18
C ASN A 90 2.81 8.18 0.15
N ILE A 91 3.41 8.72 1.19
CA ILE A 91 3.99 10.06 1.16
C ILE A 91 5.51 9.97 1.27
N GLN A 92 6.22 10.87 0.63
CA GLN A 92 7.68 10.95 0.73
C GLN A 92 8.13 12.35 1.10
N PHE A 93 9.16 12.38 1.94
CA PHE A 93 9.92 13.55 2.33
C PHE A 93 11.28 13.46 1.67
N ASN A 94 11.67 14.47 0.91
CA ASN A 94 12.81 14.35 -0.02
C ASN A 94 14.13 14.89 0.54
N TRP A 95 14.12 15.54 1.70
CA TRP A 95 15.25 16.29 2.22
C TRP A 95 15.61 16.02 3.69
N PRO A 96 15.11 14.99 4.40
CA PRO A 96 15.47 14.78 5.79
C PRO A 96 16.96 14.48 5.91
N ALA A 97 17.61 15.01 6.94
CA ALA A 97 18.94 14.58 7.30
C ALA A 97 18.92 13.15 7.86
N LEU A 98 19.91 12.33 7.50
CA LEU A 98 19.92 10.91 7.93
C LEU A 98 19.87 10.77 9.45
N VAL A 99 20.54 11.66 10.17
CA VAL A 99 20.57 11.66 11.64
C VAL A 99 19.19 11.85 12.26
N ASP A 100 18.29 12.55 11.60
CA ASP A 100 16.94 12.86 12.09
C ASP A 100 15.92 11.76 11.74
N VAL A 101 16.25 10.84 10.82
CA VAL A 101 15.28 9.84 10.35
C VAL A 101 14.73 8.95 11.49
N PRO A 102 15.54 8.46 12.45
CA PRO A 102 15.00 7.69 13.58
C PRO A 102 13.98 8.47 14.41
N ASP A 103 14.17 9.77 14.61
CA ASP A 103 13.22 10.63 15.35
C ASP A 103 11.93 10.85 14.54
N ILE A 104 12.04 10.97 13.22
CA ILE A 104 10.86 11.00 12.34
C ILE A 104 10.06 9.69 12.48
N LEU A 105 10.72 8.54 12.50
CA LEU A 105 10.07 7.25 12.68
C LEU A 105 9.40 7.14 14.06
N ASP A 106 10.00 7.70 15.12
CA ASP A 106 9.38 7.79 16.45
C ASP A 106 8.08 8.65 16.45
N HIS A 107 8.09 9.77 15.71
CA HIS A 107 6.87 10.58 15.54
C HIS A 107 5.77 9.80 14.82
N LEU A 108 6.12 9.06 13.77
CA LEU A 108 5.19 8.22 13.02
C LEU A 108 4.61 7.10 13.89
N ALA A 109 5.45 6.42 14.68
CA ALA A 109 5.02 5.32 15.56
C ALA A 109 3.96 5.76 16.58
N LYS A 110 4.03 6.99 17.10
CA LYS A 110 3.04 7.55 18.04
C LYS A 110 1.63 7.68 17.45
N VAL A 111 1.51 7.68 16.12
CA VAL A 111 0.24 7.74 15.41
C VAL A 111 -0.01 6.51 14.54
N GLU A 112 0.61 5.38 14.91
CA GLU A 112 0.40 4.09 14.24
C GLU A 112 0.77 4.13 12.75
N MET A 113 1.92 4.73 12.44
CA MET A 113 2.51 4.78 11.10
C MET A 113 3.96 4.30 11.11
N HIS A 114 4.42 3.86 9.96
CA HIS A 114 5.80 3.42 9.75
C HIS A 114 6.25 3.63 8.29
N ALA A 115 7.51 3.33 8.00
CA ALA A 115 8.08 3.40 6.65
C ALA A 115 8.44 2.01 6.07
N ILE A 116 8.08 0.93 6.75
CA ILE A 116 8.32 -0.46 6.33
C ILE A 116 7.54 -0.73 5.03
N GLN A 117 8.05 -1.60 4.15
CA GLN A 117 7.45 -1.98 2.87
C GLN A 117 7.32 -0.84 1.84
N THR A 118 8.01 0.27 2.01
CA THR A 118 8.00 1.36 1.03
C THR A 118 9.20 1.34 0.09
N SER A 119 10.22 0.54 0.39
CA SER A 119 11.41 0.34 -0.44
C SER A 119 11.95 -1.10 -0.37
N GLY A 120 13.04 -1.40 -1.08
CA GLY A 120 13.63 -2.74 -1.12
C GLY A 120 12.96 -3.72 -2.12
N ASN A 121 13.44 -4.94 -2.10
CA ASN A 121 12.98 -6.05 -2.94
C ASN A 121 12.03 -6.97 -2.14
N CYS A 122 11.01 -6.41 -1.57
CA CYS A 122 9.97 -7.08 -0.79
C CYS A 122 8.57 -6.78 -1.36
N ILE A 123 7.56 -7.37 -0.77
CA ILE A 123 6.17 -6.96 -0.98
C ILE A 123 6.01 -5.53 -0.46
N ARG A 124 5.53 -4.64 -1.33
CA ARG A 124 5.38 -3.22 -1.04
C ARG A 124 4.03 -2.95 -0.38
N ASN A 125 3.90 -1.76 0.21
CA ASN A 125 2.62 -1.27 0.71
C ASN A 125 1.47 -1.69 -0.20
N VAL A 126 0.44 -2.33 0.37
CA VAL A 126 -0.73 -2.82 -0.37
C VAL A 126 -1.66 -1.64 -0.65
N THR A 127 -2.12 -1.53 -1.89
CA THR A 127 -3.02 -0.45 -2.32
C THR A 127 -4.43 -0.97 -2.53
N ALA A 128 -5.41 -0.09 -2.35
CA ALA A 128 -6.83 -0.38 -2.56
C ALA A 128 -7.49 0.72 -3.42
N ASP A 129 -8.77 0.56 -3.70
CA ASP A 129 -9.58 1.61 -4.32
C ASP A 129 -9.53 2.90 -3.47
N PRO A 130 -9.24 4.07 -4.04
CA PRO A 130 -9.23 5.33 -3.30
C PRO A 130 -10.60 5.73 -2.71
N PHE A 131 -11.67 5.10 -3.13
CA PHE A 131 -13.01 5.28 -2.58
C PHE A 131 -13.51 4.07 -1.77
N ALA A 132 -12.62 3.13 -1.39
CA ALA A 132 -12.98 1.97 -0.59
C ALA A 132 -13.72 2.37 0.69
N GLY A 133 -14.82 1.70 0.99
CA GLY A 133 -15.74 2.01 2.08
C GLY A 133 -16.73 3.16 1.80
N ALA A 134 -16.65 3.80 0.62
CA ALA A 134 -17.47 4.95 0.26
C ALA A 134 -18.12 4.86 -1.13
N ALA A 135 -17.53 4.11 -2.05
CA ALA A 135 -17.95 4.07 -3.44
C ALA A 135 -19.39 3.53 -3.64
N ALA A 136 -20.19 4.20 -4.46
CA ALA A 136 -21.56 3.77 -4.72
C ALA A 136 -21.68 2.44 -5.50
N ASP A 137 -20.62 2.07 -6.23
CA ASP A 137 -20.50 0.83 -7.00
C ASP A 137 -19.70 -0.26 -6.28
N GLU A 138 -19.45 -0.09 -4.97
CA GLU A 138 -18.69 -1.04 -4.17
C GLU A 138 -19.42 -2.38 -4.04
N ILE A 139 -18.69 -3.46 -4.32
CA ILE A 139 -19.14 -4.84 -4.10
C ILE A 139 -18.88 -5.21 -2.63
N GLU A 140 -17.67 -4.88 -2.15
CA GLU A 140 -17.25 -5.02 -0.76
C GLU A 140 -16.03 -4.13 -0.50
N ASP A 141 -15.91 -3.63 0.74
CA ASP A 141 -14.77 -2.81 1.16
C ASP A 141 -13.44 -3.60 1.01
N SER A 142 -12.55 -3.10 0.18
CA SER A 142 -11.26 -3.75 -0.10
C SER A 142 -10.19 -3.51 0.97
N ARG A 143 -10.41 -2.55 1.89
CA ARG A 143 -9.42 -2.18 2.92
C ARG A 143 -9.14 -3.29 3.93
N PRO A 144 -10.12 -4.04 4.47
CA PRO A 144 -9.84 -5.17 5.34
C PRO A 144 -8.93 -6.21 4.70
N TRP A 145 -9.16 -6.53 3.43
CA TRP A 145 -8.36 -7.49 2.69
C TRP A 145 -6.93 -6.99 2.43
N ALA A 146 -6.79 -5.71 2.09
CA ALA A 146 -5.49 -5.08 1.94
C ALA A 146 -4.72 -5.06 3.27
N GLU A 147 -5.41 -4.88 4.41
CA GLU A 147 -4.81 -4.94 5.74
C GLU A 147 -4.33 -6.35 6.10
N ILE A 148 -5.14 -7.38 5.86
CA ILE A 148 -4.75 -8.78 6.07
C ILE A 148 -3.46 -9.09 5.26
N ILE A 149 -3.42 -8.71 3.99
CA ILE A 149 -2.23 -8.92 3.15
C ILE A 149 -1.04 -8.12 3.67
N ARG A 150 -1.24 -6.88 4.17
CA ARG A 150 -0.19 -6.07 4.78
C ARG A 150 0.41 -6.77 6.00
N GLN A 151 -0.41 -7.21 6.94
CA GLN A 151 0.06 -7.89 8.15
C GLN A 151 0.84 -9.15 7.80
N TRP A 152 0.28 -10.02 6.98
CA TRP A 152 0.94 -11.24 6.53
C TRP A 152 2.28 -10.97 5.84
N SER A 153 2.39 -9.92 5.03
CA SER A 153 3.58 -9.65 4.22
C SER A 153 4.65 -8.82 4.93
N THR A 154 4.33 -8.21 6.10
CA THR A 154 5.28 -7.40 6.85
C THR A 154 6.39 -8.30 7.43
N PHE A 155 7.63 -8.08 6.97
CA PHE A 155 8.80 -8.89 7.32
C PHE A 155 8.64 -10.40 7.15
N HIS A 156 7.78 -10.82 6.20
CA HIS A 156 7.62 -12.23 5.89
C HIS A 156 8.98 -12.85 5.51
N PRO A 157 9.43 -13.93 6.19
CA PRO A 157 10.79 -14.45 6.06
C PRO A 157 11.12 -14.90 4.63
N GLU A 158 10.19 -15.50 3.89
CA GLU A 158 10.40 -15.94 2.51
C GLU A 158 10.44 -14.78 1.50
N PHE A 159 9.81 -13.62 1.81
CA PHE A 159 9.54 -12.57 0.81
C PHE A 159 10.26 -11.24 1.11
N THR A 160 11.21 -11.26 2.03
CA THR A 160 12.04 -10.09 2.36
C THR A 160 13.07 -9.78 1.27
N PHE A 161 13.53 -10.79 0.52
CA PHE A 161 14.54 -10.69 -0.53
C PHE A 161 14.08 -11.31 -1.85
N LEU A 162 12.99 -10.81 -2.40
CA LEU A 162 12.47 -11.19 -3.72
C LEU A 162 13.43 -10.76 -4.85
N PRO A 163 13.34 -11.33 -6.05
CA PRO A 163 14.14 -10.88 -7.19
C PRO A 163 14.01 -9.38 -7.46
N ARG A 164 12.83 -8.81 -7.24
CA ARG A 164 12.54 -7.37 -7.38
C ARG A 164 11.36 -6.97 -6.51
N LYS A 165 11.20 -5.63 -6.26
CA LYS A 165 10.02 -5.06 -5.62
C LYS A 165 8.73 -5.66 -6.16
N PHE A 166 7.81 -5.99 -5.27
CA PHE A 166 6.56 -6.66 -5.58
C PHE A 166 5.36 -5.83 -5.10
N LYS A 167 4.32 -5.71 -5.90
CA LYS A 167 3.21 -4.81 -5.65
C LYS A 167 1.89 -5.55 -5.77
N ILE A 168 1.05 -5.42 -4.75
CA ILE A 168 -0.29 -6.00 -4.70
C ILE A 168 -1.30 -4.85 -4.61
N ALA A 169 -2.42 -4.98 -5.33
CA ALA A 169 -3.56 -4.07 -5.24
C ALA A 169 -4.85 -4.86 -5.13
N VAL A 170 -5.80 -4.35 -4.35
CA VAL A 170 -7.12 -4.95 -4.13
C VAL A 170 -8.18 -3.96 -4.58
N ASN A 171 -9.06 -4.37 -5.47
CA ASN A 171 -10.22 -3.60 -5.91
C ASN A 171 -11.51 -4.25 -5.39
N GLY A 172 -12.37 -3.45 -4.74
CA GLY A 172 -13.64 -3.90 -4.18
C GLY A 172 -14.87 -3.32 -4.87
N ALA A 173 -14.68 -2.57 -5.95
CA ALA A 173 -15.74 -1.93 -6.71
C ALA A 173 -15.86 -2.53 -8.12
N ARG A 174 -16.94 -2.20 -8.83
CA ARG A 174 -17.12 -2.62 -10.23
C ARG A 174 -16.09 -1.97 -11.15
N ASP A 175 -15.82 -0.67 -10.94
CA ASP A 175 -14.79 0.05 -11.67
C ASP A 175 -13.41 -0.23 -11.05
N ASP A 176 -12.42 -0.61 -11.85
CA ASP A 176 -11.04 -0.81 -11.41
C ASP A 176 -10.30 0.51 -11.17
N ARG A 177 -10.59 1.16 -10.04
CA ARG A 177 -9.90 2.38 -9.61
C ARG A 177 -8.59 2.10 -8.86
N ALA A 178 -8.41 0.88 -8.37
CA ALA A 178 -7.14 0.44 -7.76
C ALA A 178 -6.05 0.19 -8.81
N GLY A 179 -6.42 0.05 -10.08
CA GLY A 179 -5.51 -0.27 -11.18
C GLY A 179 -4.90 -1.66 -11.04
N ILE A 180 -5.70 -2.67 -10.67
CA ILE A 180 -5.23 -4.03 -10.38
C ILE A 180 -4.44 -4.60 -11.55
N ARG A 181 -4.84 -4.30 -12.78
CA ARG A 181 -4.19 -4.83 -13.97
C ARG A 181 -2.78 -4.28 -14.27
N VAL A 182 -2.35 -3.25 -13.55
CA VAL A 182 -0.97 -2.71 -13.67
C VAL A 182 -0.10 -3.02 -12.46
N HIS A 183 -0.50 -4.02 -11.66
CA HIS A 183 0.21 -4.51 -10.49
C HIS A 183 0.79 -5.92 -10.70
N ASP A 184 1.76 -6.31 -9.88
CA ASP A 184 2.38 -7.65 -9.94
C ASP A 184 1.35 -8.73 -9.61
N ILE A 185 0.51 -8.47 -8.58
CA ILE A 185 -0.77 -9.17 -8.33
C ILE A 185 -1.87 -8.12 -8.22
N GLY A 186 -2.98 -8.35 -8.89
CA GLY A 186 -4.24 -7.65 -8.75
C GLY A 186 -5.33 -8.58 -8.25
N LEU A 187 -6.08 -8.16 -7.24
CA LEU A 187 -7.21 -8.88 -6.69
C LEU A 187 -8.48 -8.09 -6.95
N GLN A 188 -9.42 -8.68 -7.71
CA GLN A 188 -10.75 -8.14 -7.88
C GLN A 188 -11.71 -8.88 -6.98
N ILE A 189 -12.36 -8.19 -6.05
CA ILE A 189 -13.43 -8.78 -5.25
C ILE A 189 -14.63 -9.05 -6.14
N VAL A 190 -15.13 -10.26 -6.09
CA VAL A 190 -16.29 -10.73 -6.85
C VAL A 190 -17.25 -11.50 -5.93
N LYS A 191 -18.46 -11.73 -6.40
CA LYS A 191 -19.42 -12.63 -5.75
C LYS A 191 -19.77 -13.76 -6.71
N ASN A 192 -19.84 -14.99 -6.17
CA ASN A 192 -20.33 -16.14 -6.91
C ASN A 192 -21.87 -16.11 -7.01
N GLU A 193 -22.46 -17.11 -7.66
CA GLU A 193 -23.91 -17.24 -7.81
C GLU A 193 -24.67 -17.36 -6.48
N ALA A 194 -24.02 -17.87 -5.44
CA ALA A 194 -24.57 -17.96 -4.08
C ALA A 194 -24.46 -16.63 -3.30
N GLY A 195 -23.84 -15.58 -3.90
CA GLY A 195 -23.59 -14.30 -3.25
C GLY A 195 -22.38 -14.27 -2.31
N GLU A 196 -21.59 -15.34 -2.27
CA GLU A 196 -20.39 -15.43 -1.45
C GLU A 196 -19.24 -14.63 -2.06
N THR A 197 -18.48 -13.96 -1.20
CA THR A 197 -17.32 -13.16 -1.61
C THR A 197 -16.14 -14.05 -1.97
N GLY A 198 -15.42 -13.68 -3.04
CA GLY A 198 -14.18 -14.29 -3.45
C GLY A 198 -13.35 -13.30 -4.27
N PHE A 199 -12.27 -13.78 -4.87
CA PHE A 199 -11.34 -12.94 -5.64
C PHE A 199 -11.07 -13.52 -7.02
N GLU A 200 -11.18 -12.71 -8.07
CA GLU A 200 -10.41 -12.96 -9.29
C GLU A 200 -8.95 -12.59 -9.03
N VAL A 201 -8.03 -13.43 -9.48
CA VAL A 201 -6.60 -13.23 -9.31
C VAL A 201 -5.92 -12.93 -10.64
N TRP A 202 -5.29 -11.78 -10.73
CA TRP A 202 -4.57 -11.27 -11.88
C TRP A 202 -3.09 -11.16 -11.59
N VAL A 203 -2.21 -11.59 -12.50
CA VAL A 203 -0.75 -11.59 -12.30
C VAL A 203 0.01 -11.02 -13.49
N GLY A 204 1.24 -10.55 -13.25
CA GLY A 204 2.16 -10.14 -14.28
C GLY A 204 1.94 -8.74 -14.84
N GLY A 205 1.17 -7.91 -14.15
CA GLY A 205 1.05 -6.49 -14.51
C GLY A 205 2.26 -5.65 -14.07
N GLY A 206 2.38 -4.48 -14.65
CA GLY A 206 3.38 -3.51 -14.21
C GLY A 206 3.68 -2.44 -15.21
N GLN A 207 3.98 -1.27 -14.68
CA GLN A 207 4.40 -0.09 -15.43
C GLN A 207 5.93 -0.05 -15.61
N GLY A 208 6.45 1.03 -16.13
CA GLY A 208 7.87 1.29 -16.36
C GLY A 208 8.22 1.15 -17.84
N ARG A 209 9.52 0.94 -18.15
CA ARG A 209 10.02 0.95 -19.53
C ARG A 209 9.31 -0.05 -20.47
N THR A 210 8.89 -1.18 -19.93
CA THR A 210 8.14 -2.22 -20.70
C THR A 210 6.84 -2.47 -19.95
N PRO A 211 5.78 -1.67 -20.15
CA PRO A 211 4.51 -1.84 -19.45
C PRO A 211 3.82 -3.13 -19.90
N ARG A 212 3.14 -3.80 -18.96
CA ARG A 212 2.32 -4.99 -19.22
C ARG A 212 1.04 -4.90 -18.39
N LEU A 213 -0.04 -5.42 -18.94
CA LEU A 213 -1.27 -5.66 -18.21
C LEU A 213 -1.25 -7.06 -17.61
N ALA A 214 -1.71 -7.16 -16.37
CA ALA A 214 -1.89 -8.43 -15.71
C ALA A 214 -2.87 -9.33 -16.46
N GLN A 215 -2.66 -10.62 -16.40
CA GLN A 215 -3.52 -11.65 -16.96
C GLN A 215 -4.20 -12.42 -15.82
N LYS A 216 -5.45 -12.79 -16.01
CA LYS A 216 -6.21 -13.53 -15.02
C LYS A 216 -5.74 -15.00 -15.02
N ILE A 217 -5.43 -15.51 -13.83
CA ILE A 217 -5.04 -16.91 -13.63
C ILE A 217 -6.07 -17.70 -12.81
N ARG A 218 -7.01 -17.00 -12.15
CA ARG A 218 -8.07 -17.64 -11.38
C ARG A 218 -9.34 -16.80 -11.40
N ASP A 219 -10.48 -17.42 -11.64
CA ASP A 219 -11.78 -16.73 -11.73
C ASP A 219 -12.42 -16.52 -10.36
N PHE A 220 -12.21 -17.44 -9.42
CA PHE A 220 -12.74 -17.35 -8.08
C PHE A 220 -11.81 -18.04 -7.08
N LEU A 221 -11.32 -17.29 -6.11
CA LEU A 221 -10.54 -17.76 -4.97
C LEU A 221 -11.33 -17.50 -3.69
N GLU A 222 -11.53 -18.53 -2.90
CA GLU A 222 -12.22 -18.40 -1.60
C GLU A 222 -11.38 -17.54 -0.63
N PRO A 223 -12.04 -16.75 0.25
CA PRO A 223 -11.33 -15.90 1.22
C PRO A 223 -10.36 -16.65 2.13
N ARG A 224 -10.71 -17.85 2.55
CA ARG A 224 -9.84 -18.69 3.41
C ARG A 224 -8.53 -19.07 2.75
N ASP A 225 -8.51 -19.16 1.43
CA ASP A 225 -7.36 -19.58 0.64
C ASP A 225 -6.47 -18.39 0.18
N LEU A 226 -6.84 -17.14 0.55
CA LEU A 226 -6.18 -15.94 0.07
C LEU A 226 -4.67 -15.97 0.30
N LEU A 227 -4.23 -16.21 1.53
CA LEU A 227 -2.81 -16.13 1.89
C LEU A 227 -2.00 -17.30 1.33
N SER A 228 -2.57 -18.50 1.31
CA SER A 228 -1.91 -19.68 0.73
C SER A 228 -1.71 -19.54 -0.78
N TYR A 229 -2.71 -18.99 -1.49
CA TYR A 229 -2.61 -18.77 -2.93
C TYR A 229 -1.60 -17.66 -3.29
N LEU A 230 -1.59 -16.57 -2.52
CA LEU A 230 -0.59 -15.50 -2.67
C LEU A 230 0.83 -16.04 -2.40
N THR A 231 0.99 -16.91 -1.41
CA THR A 231 2.26 -17.60 -1.12
C THR A 231 2.71 -18.43 -2.31
N ALA A 232 1.82 -19.22 -2.92
CA ALA A 232 2.14 -20.03 -4.09
C ALA A 232 2.63 -19.18 -5.29
N ILE A 233 1.92 -18.08 -5.60
CA ILE A 233 2.36 -17.14 -6.66
C ILE A 233 3.76 -16.59 -6.36
N LEU A 234 4.01 -16.20 -5.11
CA LEU A 234 5.29 -15.62 -4.70
C LEU A 234 6.42 -16.64 -4.70
N ARG A 235 6.16 -17.91 -4.36
CA ARG A 235 7.14 -19.00 -4.41
C ARG A 235 7.54 -19.30 -5.84
N VAL A 236 6.58 -19.46 -6.75
CA VAL A 236 6.87 -19.64 -8.20
C VAL A 236 7.70 -18.46 -8.71
N TYR A 237 7.33 -17.22 -8.36
CA TYR A 237 8.12 -16.06 -8.75
C TYR A 237 9.51 -16.04 -8.09
N ASN A 238 9.64 -16.42 -6.83
CA ASN A 238 10.90 -16.39 -6.09
C ASN A 238 11.90 -17.44 -6.63
N GLN A 239 11.40 -18.60 -7.08
CA GLN A 239 12.19 -19.67 -7.68
C GLN A 239 12.64 -19.33 -9.10
N HIS A 240 11.75 -18.81 -9.95
CA HIS A 240 12.00 -18.65 -11.38
C HIS A 240 12.30 -17.20 -11.81
N GLY A 241 12.10 -16.22 -10.92
CA GLY A 241 12.40 -14.81 -11.19
C GLY A 241 13.90 -14.56 -11.34
N ARG A 242 14.28 -13.82 -12.38
CA ARG A 242 15.68 -13.50 -12.64
C ARG A 242 16.30 -12.65 -11.54
N ARG A 243 17.53 -13.00 -11.12
CA ARG A 243 18.32 -12.23 -10.14
C ARG A 243 19.61 -11.66 -10.74
N ASP A 244 20.04 -12.19 -11.90
CA ASP A 244 21.22 -11.78 -12.64
C ASP A 244 21.06 -10.42 -13.33
N ASN A 245 19.82 -10.05 -13.69
CA ASN A 245 19.53 -8.81 -14.39
C ASN A 245 18.35 -8.05 -13.73
N LEU A 246 18.70 -7.00 -13.01
CA LEU A 246 17.76 -6.15 -12.26
C LEU A 246 16.62 -5.57 -13.13
N TYR A 247 16.87 -5.31 -14.42
CA TYR A 247 15.87 -4.77 -15.36
C TYR A 247 14.89 -5.81 -15.87
N LYS A 248 15.23 -7.09 -15.76
CA LYS A 248 14.40 -8.23 -16.17
C LYS A 248 13.90 -9.08 -15.00
N ALA A 249 13.99 -8.58 -13.77
CA ALA A 249 13.71 -9.31 -12.55
C ALA A 249 12.24 -9.25 -12.09
N ARG A 250 11.39 -8.40 -12.70
CA ARG A 250 9.98 -8.27 -12.30
C ARG A 250 9.15 -9.48 -12.75
N ILE A 251 8.13 -9.87 -11.96
CA ILE A 251 7.22 -10.98 -12.27
C ILE A 251 6.60 -10.88 -13.67
N LYS A 252 6.26 -9.68 -14.14
CA LYS A 252 5.70 -9.47 -15.48
C LYS A 252 6.57 -10.03 -16.62
N ILE A 253 7.90 -10.08 -16.41
CA ILE A 253 8.83 -10.65 -17.39
C ILE A 253 8.79 -12.19 -17.33
N LEU A 254 8.64 -12.76 -16.14
CA LEU A 254 8.47 -14.20 -15.96
C LEU A 254 7.15 -14.68 -16.57
N VAL A 255 6.04 -14.00 -16.25
CA VAL A 255 4.71 -14.32 -16.79
C VAL A 255 4.67 -14.18 -18.31
N GLU A 256 5.36 -13.18 -18.89
CA GLU A 256 5.48 -13.03 -20.33
C GLU A 256 6.28 -14.19 -20.97
N ALA A 257 7.33 -14.63 -20.30
CA ALA A 257 8.20 -15.70 -20.82
C ALA A 257 7.56 -17.10 -20.75
N LEU A 258 6.81 -17.38 -19.69
CA LEU A 258 6.11 -18.66 -19.49
C LEU A 258 4.74 -18.70 -20.19
N GLY A 259 4.08 -17.55 -20.31
CA GLY A 259 2.66 -17.46 -20.57
C GLY A 259 1.84 -17.56 -19.26
N ALA A 260 0.65 -16.94 -19.27
CA ALA A 260 -0.21 -16.91 -18.07
C ALA A 260 -0.76 -18.28 -17.68
N GLU A 261 -1.05 -19.13 -18.67
CA GLU A 261 -1.56 -20.48 -18.47
C GLU A 261 -0.52 -21.35 -17.75
N GLU A 262 0.72 -21.38 -18.22
CA GLU A 262 1.79 -22.16 -17.60
C GLU A 262 2.17 -21.61 -16.22
N PHE A 263 2.22 -20.27 -16.06
CA PHE A 263 2.46 -19.67 -14.76
C PHE A 263 1.32 -20.02 -13.77
N GLY A 264 0.06 -19.99 -14.22
CA GLY A 264 -1.09 -20.41 -13.44
C GLY A 264 -1.04 -21.87 -13.04
N ARG A 265 -0.68 -22.77 -13.98
CA ARG A 265 -0.52 -24.21 -13.72
C ARG A 265 0.53 -24.47 -12.61
N GLN A 266 1.70 -23.83 -12.71
CA GLN A 266 2.75 -23.95 -11.68
C GLN A 266 2.29 -23.40 -10.33
N THR A 267 1.51 -22.32 -10.36
CA THR A 267 0.92 -21.75 -9.12
C THR A 267 -0.07 -22.74 -8.48
N GLU A 268 -0.93 -23.38 -9.27
CA GLU A 268 -1.87 -24.39 -8.76
C GLU A 268 -1.15 -25.61 -8.18
N GLU A 269 -0.05 -26.06 -8.81
CA GLU A 269 0.77 -27.17 -8.32
C GLU A 269 1.45 -26.84 -6.99
N GLU A 270 2.02 -25.63 -6.84
CA GLU A 270 2.59 -25.18 -5.58
C GLU A 270 1.51 -25.03 -4.52
N TRP A 271 0.37 -24.43 -4.89
CA TRP A 271 -0.74 -24.22 -3.97
C TRP A 271 -1.36 -25.51 -3.45
N ALA A 272 -1.48 -26.55 -4.28
CA ALA A 272 -1.98 -27.86 -3.87
C ALA A 272 -1.16 -28.48 -2.72
N GLN A 273 0.12 -28.11 -2.59
CA GLN A 273 0.99 -28.61 -1.52
C GLN A 273 0.83 -27.87 -0.19
N ILE A 274 0.30 -26.62 -0.22
CA ILE A 274 0.26 -25.74 0.94
C ILE A 274 -1.15 -25.24 1.28
N ARG A 275 -2.15 -25.62 0.51
CA ARG A 275 -3.52 -25.17 0.65
C ARG A 275 -4.10 -25.49 2.03
N GLU A 276 -3.86 -26.71 2.50
CA GLU A 276 -4.31 -27.17 3.82
C GLU A 276 -3.17 -26.98 4.82
N GLY A 277 -3.30 -26.04 5.76
CA GLY A 277 -2.28 -25.80 6.76
C GLY A 277 -2.36 -24.41 7.42
N GLU A 278 -1.25 -23.95 7.95
CA GLU A 278 -1.13 -22.73 8.76
C GLU A 278 -1.48 -21.43 8.01
N LEU A 279 -1.54 -21.47 6.67
CA LEU A 279 -1.88 -20.31 5.83
C LEU A 279 -3.38 -20.19 5.54
N GLU A 280 -4.21 -21.10 6.05
CA GLU A 280 -5.66 -20.92 5.99
C GLU A 280 -6.07 -19.71 6.81
N LEU A 281 -6.81 -18.77 6.19
CA LEU A 281 -7.24 -17.55 6.84
C LEU A 281 -8.56 -17.81 7.60
N PRO A 282 -8.55 -17.81 8.96
CA PRO A 282 -9.74 -18.09 9.74
C PRO A 282 -10.82 -17.03 9.56
N ALA A 283 -12.10 -17.45 9.52
CA ALA A 283 -13.23 -16.52 9.45
C ALA A 283 -13.26 -15.53 10.63
N ALA A 284 -12.80 -15.94 11.81
CA ALA A 284 -12.68 -15.07 12.98
C ALA A 284 -11.69 -13.94 12.76
N GLU A 285 -10.55 -14.20 12.08
CA GLU A 285 -9.56 -13.18 11.78
C GLU A 285 -10.08 -12.20 10.72
N ILE A 286 -10.78 -12.68 9.69
CA ILE A 286 -11.45 -11.82 8.71
C ILE A 286 -12.43 -10.89 9.43
N ALA A 287 -13.26 -11.43 10.33
CA ALA A 287 -14.22 -10.63 11.10
C ALA A 287 -13.52 -9.60 12.02
N ARG A 288 -12.43 -10.00 12.69
CA ARG A 288 -11.63 -9.10 13.54
C ARG A 288 -11.11 -7.91 12.76
N ILE A 289 -10.52 -8.14 11.59
CA ILE A 289 -9.99 -7.05 10.76
C ILE A 289 -11.12 -6.19 10.19
N ARG A 290 -12.21 -6.78 9.71
CA ARG A 290 -13.37 -6.03 9.18
C ARG A 290 -13.93 -5.05 10.20
N ALA A 291 -14.02 -5.41 11.48
CA ALA A 291 -14.55 -4.56 12.54
C ALA A 291 -13.81 -3.21 12.68
N PHE A 292 -12.54 -3.11 12.30
CA PHE A 292 -11.81 -1.83 12.28
C PHE A 292 -12.26 -0.87 11.19
N PHE A 293 -12.98 -1.37 10.19
CA PHE A 293 -13.46 -0.59 9.04
C PHE A 293 -14.97 -0.37 9.06
N ASP A 294 -15.63 -0.77 10.15
CA ASP A 294 -17.03 -0.45 10.37
C ASP A 294 -17.26 1.06 10.30
N ARG A 295 -18.35 1.42 9.67
CA ARG A 295 -18.66 2.83 9.47
C ARG A 295 -19.08 3.48 10.78
N PRO A 296 -18.53 4.66 11.09
CA PRO A 296 -19.07 5.44 12.19
C PRO A 296 -20.54 5.77 11.91
N SER A 297 -21.37 5.77 12.95
CA SER A 297 -22.73 6.27 12.86
C SER A 297 -22.68 7.76 12.46
N VAL A 298 -23.18 8.07 11.27
CA VAL A 298 -23.24 9.45 10.81
C VAL A 298 -24.53 10.07 11.31
N SER A 299 -24.46 11.07 12.16
CA SER A 299 -25.60 11.92 12.46
C SER A 299 -26.07 12.59 11.16
N LYS A 300 -27.38 12.68 10.95
CA LYS A 300 -27.94 13.42 9.79
C LYS A 300 -27.40 14.85 9.83
N ALA A 301 -26.38 15.13 9.03
CA ALA A 301 -25.85 16.47 8.90
C ALA A 301 -26.94 17.38 8.32
N GLN A 302 -27.12 18.56 8.88
CA GLN A 302 -27.98 19.57 8.26
C GLN A 302 -27.33 20.01 6.96
N PRO A 303 -28.14 20.23 5.89
CA PRO A 303 -27.61 20.75 4.64
C PRO A 303 -26.89 22.07 4.88
N VAL A 304 -25.60 22.13 4.58
CA VAL A 304 -24.86 23.38 4.60
C VAL A 304 -25.18 24.14 3.31
N PRO A 305 -25.56 25.43 3.37
CA PRO A 305 -25.80 26.21 2.16
C PRO A 305 -24.58 26.18 1.23
N VAL A 306 -24.80 25.89 -0.04
CA VAL A 306 -23.73 25.94 -1.04
C VAL A 306 -23.18 27.37 -1.08
N SER A 307 -21.87 27.53 -0.85
CA SER A 307 -21.20 28.81 -0.93
C SER A 307 -21.47 29.53 -2.26
N GLY A 308 -21.89 30.78 -2.20
CA GLY A 308 -22.09 31.65 -3.38
C GLY A 308 -20.78 32.10 -4.06
N LYS A 309 -19.61 31.55 -3.68
CA LYS A 309 -18.33 31.88 -4.31
C LYS A 309 -18.32 31.52 -5.80
N PRO A 310 -17.90 32.45 -6.69
CA PRO A 310 -17.79 32.19 -8.11
C PRO A 310 -16.96 30.92 -8.38
N GLY A 311 -17.44 30.08 -9.29
CA GLY A 311 -16.76 28.83 -9.66
C GLY A 311 -16.99 27.63 -8.73
N PHE A 312 -17.50 27.82 -7.50
CA PHE A 312 -17.70 26.72 -6.54
C PHE A 312 -18.66 25.64 -7.06
N ALA A 313 -19.75 26.03 -7.68
CA ALA A 313 -20.70 25.08 -8.27
C ALA A 313 -20.06 24.22 -9.36
N GLY A 314 -19.18 24.80 -10.19
CA GLY A 314 -18.40 24.10 -11.20
C GLY A 314 -17.36 23.15 -10.58
N TRP A 315 -16.70 23.58 -9.52
CA TRP A 315 -15.77 22.75 -8.75
C TRP A 315 -16.50 21.55 -8.12
N LEU A 316 -17.63 21.77 -7.48
CA LEU A 316 -18.42 20.75 -6.81
C LEU A 316 -18.88 19.65 -7.81
N ARG A 317 -19.36 20.03 -8.99
CA ARG A 317 -19.74 19.08 -10.03
C ARG A 317 -18.60 18.16 -10.47
N ARG A 318 -17.37 18.66 -10.49
CA ARG A 318 -16.19 17.88 -10.93
C ARG A 318 -15.59 17.02 -9.83
N ASN A 319 -15.68 17.45 -8.57
CA ASN A 319 -14.92 16.84 -7.47
C ASN A 319 -15.79 16.05 -6.49
N ARG A 320 -17.11 16.22 -6.52
CA ARG A 320 -18.03 15.41 -5.71
C ARG A 320 -18.31 14.08 -6.41
N ARG A 321 -18.33 13.01 -5.62
CA ARG A 321 -18.70 11.64 -6.05
C ARG A 321 -19.85 11.13 -5.20
N ALA A 322 -20.69 10.28 -5.79
CA ALA A 322 -21.74 9.57 -5.07
C ALA A 322 -21.14 8.68 -4.00
N HIS A 323 -21.77 8.61 -2.86
CA HIS A 323 -21.42 7.74 -1.75
C HIS A 323 -22.46 6.62 -1.63
N GLN A 324 -22.05 5.41 -1.19
CA GLN A 324 -22.96 4.28 -1.01
C GLN A 324 -23.99 4.52 0.11
N VAL A 325 -23.73 5.44 1.04
CA VAL A 325 -24.70 5.87 2.06
C VAL A 325 -25.43 7.08 1.53
N GLU A 326 -26.76 7.01 1.48
CA GLU A 326 -27.62 8.10 1.06
C GLU A 326 -27.39 9.35 1.92
N GLY A 327 -27.35 10.52 1.29
CA GLY A 327 -27.09 11.79 1.96
C GLY A 327 -25.63 12.13 2.17
N LEU A 328 -24.70 11.19 1.94
CA LEU A 328 -23.26 11.45 2.00
C LEU A 328 -22.66 11.65 0.59
N SER A 329 -21.48 12.21 0.55
CA SER A 329 -20.69 12.39 -0.67
C SER A 329 -19.21 12.27 -0.37
N SER A 330 -18.47 11.69 -1.30
CA SER A 330 -17.01 11.76 -1.33
C SER A 330 -16.57 13.01 -2.12
N VAL A 331 -15.49 13.63 -1.65
CA VAL A 331 -14.92 14.82 -2.30
C VAL A 331 -13.47 14.56 -2.67
N VAL A 332 -13.14 14.85 -3.93
CA VAL A 332 -11.75 14.74 -4.42
C VAL A 332 -11.07 16.10 -4.28
N ILE A 333 -9.96 16.13 -3.55
CA ILE A 333 -9.09 17.31 -3.46
C ILE A 333 -7.88 17.07 -4.37
N SER A 334 -7.75 17.91 -5.40
CA SER A 334 -6.66 17.78 -6.37
C SER A 334 -5.36 18.38 -5.82
N LEU A 335 -4.30 17.59 -5.80
CA LEU A 335 -2.93 18.04 -5.48
C LEU A 335 -2.15 18.38 -6.78
N LYS A 336 -2.78 19.13 -7.67
CA LYS A 336 -2.20 19.56 -8.96
C LYS A 336 -2.36 21.07 -9.12
N PRO A 337 -1.60 21.88 -8.37
CA PRO A 337 -1.65 23.34 -8.55
C PRO A 337 -1.11 23.73 -9.94
N VAL A 338 -1.64 24.82 -10.49
CA VAL A 338 -1.14 25.35 -11.77
C VAL A 338 0.29 25.84 -11.55
N GLY A 339 1.23 25.33 -12.37
CA GLY A 339 2.65 25.66 -12.25
C GLY A 339 3.41 24.96 -11.15
N GLY A 340 2.76 24.07 -10.37
CA GLY A 340 3.38 23.30 -9.31
C GLY A 340 3.57 21.82 -9.66
N THR A 341 4.29 21.10 -8.81
CA THR A 341 4.51 19.65 -8.97
C THR A 341 3.26 18.89 -8.56
N PRO A 342 2.69 18.04 -9.43
CA PRO A 342 1.55 17.20 -9.05
C PRO A 342 1.91 16.23 -7.93
N GLY A 343 1.08 16.20 -6.89
CA GLY A 343 1.25 15.33 -5.72
C GLY A 343 1.90 16.00 -4.51
N ASP A 344 2.46 17.21 -4.68
CA ASP A 344 2.99 17.96 -3.55
C ASP A 344 1.85 18.57 -2.70
N ILE A 345 2.05 18.54 -1.38
CA ILE A 345 1.16 19.11 -0.38
C ILE A 345 2.00 19.81 0.67
N THR A 346 1.64 21.05 1.01
CA THR A 346 2.36 21.82 2.02
C THR A 346 2.00 21.34 3.44
N ASP A 347 2.85 21.67 4.40
CA ASP A 347 2.61 21.44 5.82
C ASP A 347 1.30 22.10 6.31
N ASP A 348 1.03 23.34 5.89
CA ASP A 348 -0.23 24.04 6.22
C ASP A 348 -1.46 23.32 5.62
N GLN A 349 -1.35 22.78 4.38
CA GLN A 349 -2.43 22.02 3.77
C GLN A 349 -2.67 20.65 4.46
N LEU A 350 -1.66 20.08 5.08
CA LEU A 350 -1.78 18.84 5.86
C LEU A 350 -2.42 19.10 7.23
N ASP A 351 -2.30 20.30 7.78
CA ASP A 351 -2.83 20.69 9.09
C ASP A 351 -4.34 21.06 9.07
N ILE A 352 -4.89 21.42 7.89
CA ILE A 352 -6.32 21.77 7.72
C ILE A 352 -7.21 20.54 7.89
#